data_a1f75eb04b64fd863392f85a953a1ce1
#
_entry.id   a1f75eb04b64fd863392f85a953a1ce1
#
_cell.length_a   1.000
_cell.length_b   1.000
_cell.length_c   1.000
_cell.angle_alpha   90.00
_cell.angle_beta   90.00
_cell.angle_gamma   90.00
#
_symmetry.space_group_name_H-M   'P 1'
#
loop_
_entity.id
_entity.type
_entity.pdbx_description
1 polymer ?
#
loop_
_entity_poly.entity_id
_entity_poly.type
_entity_poly.pdbx_seq_one_letter_code
_entity_poly.pdbx_strand_id
1 'polypeptide(L)'
;MRQAAERPRRAIDMTERLIRLRTRADFLRVAGTRARAARPGLVLQAAPQPGETGARLRVGYTASRRVGNAVARNRAKRRLRAAAASVLPAQGREGMDYVLIARAGTSERPYAELLADLEGALRQVSRLGPREG
;
A
#
# COMPACT_ATOMS: atom_id res chain seq x y z
N MET A 1 -28.02 15.97 -2.07
CA MET A 1 -27.53 15.76 -1.86
C MET A 1 -26.81 15.57 -1.76
N ARG A 2 -26.92 15.36 -1.89
CA ARG A 2 -26.21 15.02 -1.76
C ARG A 2 -25.60 14.45 -1.50
N GLN A 3 -25.60 14.00 -1.55
CA GLN A 3 -24.94 13.31 -1.25
C GLN A 3 -24.64 12.61 -1.28
N ALA A 4 -24.97 12.23 -1.56
CA ALA A 4 -24.72 11.46 -1.45
C ALA A 4 -24.26 11.07 -1.86
N ALA A 5 -24.62 10.93 -2.33
CA ALA A 5 -24.20 10.50 -2.56
C ALA A 5 -23.33 10.43 -2.70
N GLU A 6 -23.25 10.29 -2.94
CA GLU A 6 -22.35 10.12 -2.92
C GLU A 6 -21.65 9.69 -2.37
N ARG A 7 -21.68 8.59 -2.21
CA ARG A 7 -20.97 8.13 -1.49
C ARG A 7 -20.79 6.79 -1.54
N PRO A 8 -21.53 5.92 -1.58
CA PRO A 8 -21.34 4.57 -1.48
C PRO A 8 -20.69 3.98 -2.62
N ARG A 9 -21.17 4.05 -3.66
CA ARG A 9 -20.58 3.51 -4.75
C ARG A 9 -19.22 3.93 -4.65
N ARG A 10 -18.95 4.62 -3.69
CA ARG A 10 -17.80 5.10 -3.53
C ARG A 10 -16.74 4.16 -3.28
N ALA A 11 -16.94 3.05 -2.76
CA ALA A 11 -15.94 2.09 -2.53
C ALA A 11 -15.23 1.77 -3.82
N ILE A 12 -15.96 1.61 -4.87
CA ILE A 12 -15.38 1.31 -6.12
C ILE A 12 -14.62 2.48 -6.65
N ASP A 13 -15.18 3.65 -6.50
CA ASP A 13 -14.54 4.82 -6.98
C ASP A 13 -13.22 5.03 -6.27
N MET A 14 -13.18 4.75 -4.98
CA MET A 14 -11.97 4.96 -4.27
C MET A 14 -10.91 3.97 -4.70
N THR A 15 -11.28 2.76 -5.04
CA THR A 15 -10.33 1.80 -5.52
C THR A 15 -9.69 2.29 -6.80
N GLU A 16 -10.48 2.90 -7.65
CA GLU A 16 -9.93 3.39 -8.89
C GLU A 16 -9.01 4.54 -8.68
N ARG A 17 -9.06 5.18 -7.52
CA ARG A 17 -8.19 6.28 -7.29
C ARG A 17 -6.85 5.90 -6.75
N LEU A 18 -6.58 4.61 -6.56
CA LEU A 18 -5.25 4.19 -6.15
C LEU A 18 -4.34 4.26 -7.36
N ILE A 19 -3.55 5.29 -7.40
CA ILE A 19 -2.64 5.51 -8.51
C ILE A 19 -1.36 4.74 -8.24
N ARG A 20 -0.79 4.11 -9.24
CA ARG A 20 0.39 3.30 -9.03
C ARG A 20 1.66 4.11 -9.13
N LEU A 21 2.57 3.83 -8.22
CA LEU A 21 3.91 4.36 -8.34
C LEU A 21 4.57 3.69 -9.53
N ARG A 22 5.24 4.46 -10.36
CA ARG A 22 5.83 3.89 -11.54
C ARG A 22 7.31 4.11 -11.68
N THR A 23 7.88 5.13 -11.09
CA THR A 23 9.27 5.43 -11.36
C THR A 23 10.18 4.87 -10.30
N ARG A 24 11.38 4.49 -10.72
CA ARG A 24 12.37 4.00 -9.80
C ARG A 24 12.68 5.03 -8.74
N ALA A 25 12.71 6.31 -9.12
CA ALA A 25 13.00 7.37 -8.18
C ALA A 25 11.99 7.40 -7.04
N ASP A 26 10.71 7.19 -7.35
CA ASP A 26 9.69 7.17 -6.32
C ASP A 26 9.88 5.99 -5.38
N PHE A 27 10.19 4.81 -5.93
CA PHE A 27 10.42 3.64 -5.07
C PHE A 27 11.63 3.86 -4.17
N LEU A 28 12.69 4.46 -4.68
CA LEU A 28 13.87 4.69 -3.87
C LEU A 28 13.60 5.72 -2.77
N ARG A 29 12.82 6.75 -3.09
CA ARG A 29 12.48 7.76 -2.10
C ARG A 29 11.68 7.15 -0.96
N VAL A 30 10.70 6.32 -1.27
CA VAL A 30 9.89 5.69 -0.25
C VAL A 30 10.73 4.69 0.55
N ALA A 31 11.64 3.98 -0.12
CA ALA A 31 12.48 3.02 0.57
C ALA A 31 13.43 3.69 1.57
N GLY A 32 13.74 4.96 1.35
CA GLY A 32 14.63 5.68 2.24
C GLY A 32 13.97 6.25 3.48
N THR A 33 12.64 6.08 3.62
CA THR A 33 11.96 6.67 4.73
C THR A 33 12.11 5.79 5.98
N ARG A 34 11.87 6.39 7.16
CA ARG A 34 11.87 5.65 8.38
C ARG A 34 10.57 4.99 8.62
N ALA A 35 9.48 5.39 7.99
CA ALA A 35 8.17 4.83 8.22
C ALA A 35 8.06 3.48 7.53
N ARG A 36 8.39 2.43 8.26
CA ARG A 36 8.45 1.09 7.74
C ARG A 36 7.89 0.14 8.78
N ALA A 37 7.04 -0.78 8.37
CA ALA A 37 6.46 -1.76 9.27
C ALA A 37 6.54 -3.15 8.65
N ALA A 38 7.15 -4.08 9.35
CA ALA A 38 7.28 -5.45 8.86
C ALA A 38 6.24 -6.32 9.56
N ARG A 39 5.48 -7.04 8.77
CA ARG A 39 4.47 -7.97 9.28
C ARG A 39 4.69 -9.32 8.60
N PRO A 40 4.11 -10.39 9.13
CA PRO A 40 4.34 -11.70 8.52
C PRO A 40 3.99 -11.75 7.04
N GLY A 41 2.96 -11.05 6.63
CA GLY A 41 2.52 -11.13 5.24
C GLY A 41 3.08 -10.09 4.31
N LEU A 42 3.69 -9.04 4.84
CA LEU A 42 4.23 -7.99 3.97
C LEU A 42 5.07 -7.01 4.77
N VAL A 43 5.79 -6.17 4.04
CA VAL A 43 6.46 -5.02 4.65
C VAL A 43 5.82 -3.80 4.01
N LEU A 44 5.47 -2.80 4.80
CA LEU A 44 4.89 -1.57 4.29
C LEU A 44 5.88 -0.43 4.53
N GLN A 45 6.06 0.40 3.51
CA GLN A 45 6.85 1.61 3.64
C GLN A 45 5.97 2.78 3.23
N ALA A 46 6.17 3.93 3.82
CA ALA A 46 5.36 5.10 3.52
C ALA A 46 6.21 6.36 3.53
N ALA A 47 5.90 7.28 2.63
CA ALA A 47 6.57 8.58 2.59
C ALA A 47 5.61 9.61 2.01
N PRO A 48 5.76 10.87 2.37
CA PRO A 48 4.93 11.90 1.76
C PRO A 48 5.22 11.99 0.27
N GLN A 49 4.21 12.37 -0.49
CA GLN A 49 4.41 12.60 -1.91
C GLN A 49 5.34 13.78 -2.10
N PRO A 50 6.09 13.81 -3.20
CA PRO A 50 7.03 14.89 -3.41
C PRO A 50 6.35 16.12 -3.97
N GLY A 51 5.53 16.76 -3.26
CA GLY A 51 4.81 17.93 -3.73
C GLY A 51 3.43 17.53 -4.15
N GLU A 52 2.79 18.33 -4.97
CA GLU A 52 1.45 18.04 -5.39
C GLU A 52 1.43 17.20 -6.62
N THR A 53 0.97 16.00 -6.50
CA THR A 53 0.94 15.06 -7.62
C THR A 53 -0.44 14.94 -8.23
N GLY A 54 -1.46 15.51 -7.59
CA GLY A 54 -2.83 15.36 -8.07
C GLY A 54 -3.47 14.07 -7.64
N ALA A 55 -2.74 13.18 -7.00
CA ALA A 55 -3.27 11.91 -6.56
C ALA A 55 -3.55 11.95 -5.07
N ARG A 56 -4.64 11.32 -4.64
CA ARG A 56 -4.95 11.27 -3.23
C ARG A 56 -3.89 10.46 -2.51
N LEU A 57 -3.55 9.30 -3.03
CA LEU A 57 -2.40 8.53 -2.57
C LEU A 57 -1.91 7.66 -3.71
N ARG A 58 -0.70 7.19 -3.62
CA ARG A 58 -0.12 6.34 -4.66
C ARG A 58 0.47 5.10 -4.01
N VAL A 59 0.47 4.00 -4.72
CA VAL A 59 0.88 2.72 -4.17
C VAL A 59 1.78 1.95 -5.13
N GLY A 60 2.85 1.40 -4.63
CA GLY A 60 3.72 0.55 -5.42
C GLY A 60 3.81 -0.82 -4.80
N TYR A 61 4.11 -1.83 -5.61
CA TYR A 61 4.21 -3.20 -5.16
C TYR A 61 5.51 -3.81 -5.64
N THR A 62 6.23 -4.50 -4.75
CA THR A 62 7.46 -5.15 -5.15
C THR A 62 7.51 -6.57 -4.61
N ALA A 63 8.24 -7.42 -5.31
CA ALA A 63 8.47 -8.79 -4.87
C ALA A 63 9.85 -9.20 -5.37
N SER A 64 10.77 -9.48 -4.45
CA SER A 64 12.12 -9.86 -4.84
C SER A 64 12.18 -11.32 -5.17
N ARG A 65 13.35 -11.77 -5.60
CA ARG A 65 13.55 -13.17 -5.94
C ARG A 65 13.40 -14.07 -4.73
N ARG A 66 13.52 -13.56 -3.54
CA ARG A 66 13.35 -14.36 -2.35
C ARG A 66 11.94 -14.89 -2.23
N VAL A 67 10.97 -14.24 -2.87
CA VAL A 67 9.59 -14.69 -2.83
C VAL A 67 9.44 -15.97 -3.66
N GLY A 68 10.24 -16.11 -4.70
CA GLY A 68 10.18 -17.27 -5.55
C GLY A 68 10.36 -16.91 -7.01
N ASN A 69 9.88 -17.78 -7.89
CA ASN A 69 10.02 -17.53 -9.32
C ASN A 69 9.03 -16.48 -9.77
N ALA A 70 9.00 -16.20 -11.07
CA ALA A 70 8.14 -15.14 -11.60
C ALA A 70 6.67 -15.39 -11.31
N VAL A 71 6.23 -16.64 -11.36
CA VAL A 71 4.84 -16.96 -11.09
C VAL A 71 4.51 -16.64 -9.64
N ALA A 72 5.37 -17.04 -8.71
CA ALA A 72 5.16 -16.78 -7.30
C ALA A 72 5.19 -15.28 -7.01
N ARG A 73 6.11 -14.54 -7.65
CA ARG A 73 6.20 -13.11 -7.43
C ARG A 73 4.96 -12.40 -7.95
N ASN A 74 4.45 -12.81 -9.12
CA ASN A 74 3.27 -12.18 -9.67
C ASN A 74 2.04 -12.48 -8.81
N ARG A 75 1.96 -13.70 -8.28
CA ARG A 75 0.86 -14.05 -7.41
C ARG A 75 0.91 -13.22 -6.14
N ALA A 76 2.07 -13.06 -5.54
CA ALA A 76 2.21 -12.27 -4.34
C ALA A 76 1.81 -10.83 -4.61
N LYS A 77 2.23 -10.26 -5.74
CA LYS A 77 1.87 -8.88 -6.04
C LYS A 77 0.37 -8.72 -6.28
N ARG A 78 -0.27 -9.71 -6.90
CA ARG A 78 -1.71 -9.63 -7.10
C ARG A 78 -2.43 -9.63 -5.77
N ARG A 79 -1.96 -10.42 -4.81
CA ARG A 79 -2.57 -10.47 -3.49
C ARG A 79 -2.37 -9.17 -2.75
N LEU A 80 -1.19 -8.57 -2.87
CA LEU A 80 -0.94 -7.28 -2.24
C LEU A 80 -1.83 -6.20 -2.86
N ARG A 81 -2.01 -6.25 -4.17
CA ARG A 81 -2.86 -5.28 -4.84
C ARG A 81 -4.30 -5.41 -4.35
N ALA A 82 -4.79 -6.65 -4.20
CA ALA A 82 -6.15 -6.85 -3.73
C ALA A 82 -6.30 -6.34 -2.30
N ALA A 83 -5.32 -6.60 -1.44
CA ALA A 83 -5.37 -6.14 -0.06
C ALA A 83 -5.35 -4.61 -0.01
N ALA A 84 -4.51 -3.99 -0.83
CA ALA A 84 -4.43 -2.54 -0.86
C ALA A 84 -5.76 -1.93 -1.31
N ALA A 85 -6.39 -2.53 -2.32
CA ALA A 85 -7.66 -2.03 -2.81
C ALA A 85 -8.75 -2.12 -1.74
N SER A 86 -8.65 -3.10 -0.84
CA SER A 86 -9.61 -3.24 0.22
C SER A 86 -9.36 -2.29 1.40
N VAL A 87 -8.13 -1.98 1.68
CA VAL A 87 -7.77 -1.27 2.90
C VAL A 87 -7.43 0.19 2.70
N LEU A 88 -6.63 0.50 1.68
CA LEU A 88 -6.12 1.86 1.53
C LEU A 88 -7.16 2.93 1.24
N PRO A 89 -8.22 2.65 0.48
CA PRO A 89 -9.18 3.74 0.23
C PRO A 89 -9.74 4.33 1.51
N ALA A 90 -9.96 3.51 2.52
CA ALA A 90 -10.53 3.99 3.77
C ALA A 90 -9.47 4.35 4.80
N GLN A 91 -8.35 3.66 4.80
CA GLN A 91 -7.38 3.81 5.87
C GLN A 91 -6.07 4.45 5.47
N GLY A 92 -5.83 4.62 4.18
CA GLY A 92 -4.61 5.27 3.72
C GLY A 92 -4.71 6.77 3.94
N ARG A 93 -3.56 7.40 4.15
CA ARG A 93 -3.55 8.82 4.39
C ARG A 93 -3.37 9.59 3.11
N GLU A 94 -4.12 10.66 2.95
CA GLU A 94 -3.97 11.49 1.77
C GLU A 94 -2.61 12.12 1.71
N GLY A 95 -2.08 12.26 0.53
CA GLY A 95 -0.77 12.88 0.32
C GLY A 95 0.38 11.95 0.51
N MET A 96 0.11 10.65 0.69
CA MET A 96 1.18 9.69 0.94
C MET A 96 1.42 8.76 -0.23
N ASP A 97 2.64 8.27 -0.31
CA ASP A 97 3.00 7.18 -1.19
C ASP A 97 3.29 5.98 -0.31
N TYR A 98 2.78 4.83 -0.70
CA TYR A 98 3.00 3.59 0.03
C TYR A 98 3.65 2.56 -0.88
N VAL A 99 4.52 1.73 -0.33
CA VAL A 99 5.07 0.60 -1.07
C VAL A 99 4.82 -0.64 -0.24
N LEU A 100 4.18 -1.63 -0.86
CA LEU A 100 3.94 -2.91 -0.22
C LEU A 100 4.94 -3.91 -0.79
N ILE A 101 5.71 -4.53 0.08
CA ILE A 101 6.76 -5.43 -0.31
C ILE A 101 6.37 -6.84 0.06
N ALA A 102 6.37 -7.75 -0.91
CA ALA A 102 6.03 -9.14 -0.66
C ALA A 102 7.14 -9.84 0.11
N ARG A 103 6.76 -10.76 0.97
CA ARG A 103 7.68 -11.60 1.70
C ARG A 103 7.48 -13.03 1.22
N ALA A 104 8.34 -13.92 1.67
CA ALA A 104 8.28 -15.31 1.24
C ALA A 104 6.91 -15.93 1.49
N GLY A 105 6.25 -15.54 2.57
CA GLY A 105 4.96 -16.13 2.89
C GLY A 105 3.75 -15.42 2.31
N THR A 106 3.95 -14.33 1.59
CA THR A 106 2.82 -13.52 1.13
C THR A 106 1.84 -14.32 0.28
N SER A 107 2.35 -15.15 -0.60
CA SER A 107 1.47 -15.84 -1.55
C SER A 107 0.59 -16.89 -0.89
N GLU A 108 0.94 -17.35 0.30
CA GLU A 108 0.16 -18.37 0.97
C GLU A 108 -0.50 -17.92 2.25
N ARG A 109 -0.27 -16.70 2.66
CA ARG A 109 -0.86 -16.20 3.88
C ARG A 109 -2.38 -16.14 3.74
N PRO A 110 -3.16 -16.63 4.70
CA PRO A 110 -4.62 -16.52 4.59
C PRO A 110 -5.01 -15.07 4.34
N TYR A 111 -5.94 -14.84 3.44
CA TYR A 111 -6.23 -13.49 3.00
C TYR A 111 -6.69 -12.59 4.14
N ALA A 112 -7.50 -13.11 5.05
CA ALA A 112 -7.95 -12.30 6.19
C ALA A 112 -6.76 -11.86 7.04
N GLU A 113 -5.74 -12.71 7.16
CA GLU A 113 -4.56 -12.34 7.92
C GLU A 113 -3.72 -11.34 7.16
N LEU A 114 -3.67 -11.45 5.84
CA LEU A 114 -2.94 -10.49 5.04
C LEU A 114 -3.58 -9.11 5.17
N LEU A 115 -4.91 -9.04 5.18
CA LEU A 115 -5.60 -7.77 5.39
C LEU A 115 -5.28 -7.20 6.76
N ALA A 116 -5.29 -8.04 7.79
CA ALA A 116 -4.97 -7.60 9.14
C ALA A 116 -3.53 -7.12 9.24
N ASP A 117 -2.62 -7.79 8.51
CA ASP A 117 -1.22 -7.37 8.47
C ASP A 117 -1.11 -5.97 7.88
N LEU A 118 -1.83 -5.70 6.80
CA LEU A 118 -1.76 -4.39 6.17
C LEU A 118 -2.36 -3.32 7.08
N GLU A 119 -3.48 -3.62 7.71
CA GLU A 119 -4.08 -2.66 8.62
C GLU A 119 -3.17 -2.35 9.79
N GLY A 120 -2.55 -3.37 10.36
CA GLY A 120 -1.62 -3.16 11.46
C GLY A 120 -0.39 -2.37 11.03
N ALA A 121 0.10 -2.66 9.83
CA ALA A 121 1.26 -1.95 9.32
C ALA A 121 0.93 -0.47 9.08
N LEU A 122 -0.28 -0.18 8.59
CA LEU A 122 -0.68 1.20 8.38
C LEU A 122 -0.72 1.97 9.70
N ARG A 123 -1.27 1.35 10.73
CA ARG A 123 -1.30 2.01 12.03
C ARG A 123 0.12 2.28 12.53
N GLN A 124 1.00 1.32 12.31
CA GLN A 124 2.37 1.46 12.78
C GLN A 124 3.12 2.58 12.04
N VAL A 125 3.02 2.63 10.71
CA VAL A 125 3.71 3.68 9.97
C VAL A 125 3.10 5.04 10.23
N SER A 126 1.81 5.11 10.56
CA SER A 126 1.21 6.39 10.89
C SER A 126 1.83 6.97 12.14
N ARG A 127 2.17 6.12 13.10
CA ARG A 127 2.80 6.63 14.28
C ARG A 127 4.25 7.04 14.06
N LEU A 128 4.94 6.33 13.17
CA LEU A 128 6.29 6.67 12.91
C LEU A 128 6.40 7.83 12.00
N GLY A 129 5.35 8.08 11.35
CA GLY A 129 5.33 8.93 10.32
C GLY A 129 6.06 10.10 10.22
N PRO A 130 5.91 10.64 9.20
CA PRO A 130 6.65 11.77 8.90
C PRO A 130 6.09 12.91 9.53
N ARG A 131 5.22 12.69 10.44
CA ARG A 131 4.67 13.69 10.95
C ARG A 131 5.61 14.61 11.37
N GLU A 132 6.61 14.34 11.59
CA GLU A 132 7.39 15.23 12.05
C GLU A 132 7.99 15.78 11.00
N GLY A 133 7.67 15.53 10.24
CA GLY A 133 8.15 16.16 9.16
C GLY A 133 8.26 16.68 8.86
#